data_778283a95964ddd2fd59d85947710e52
#
_entry.id   778283a95964ddd2fd59d85947710e52
#
_cell.length_a   1.000
_cell.length_b   1.000
_cell.length_c   1.000
_cell.angle_alpha   90.00
_cell.angle_beta   90.00
_cell.angle_gamma   90.00
#
_symmetry.space_group_name_H-M   'P 1'
#
loop_
_entity.id
_entity.type
_entity.pdbx_description
1 polymer ?
#
loop_
_entity_poly.entity_id
_entity_poly.type
_entity_poly.pdbx_seq_one_letter_code
_entity_poly.pdbx_strand_id
1 'polypeptide(L)'
;MTIKSRLAISSGDVEIDLEGSAVEIDERIIEIQGQAEWSVLLDIIKTARDNAIQAAKDAAKDAGLPERGSAFKTLLETCKVVKKPDQVLAAIHYLRNVEGVNDCPPRTILDLFEAAGVDKPGNLSLYMNRLRERGLLDVPDGYGGKNRFAVLTEAGHSQLNHR
;
A
#
# COMPACT_ATOMS: atom_id res chain seq x y z
N MET A 1 6.16 -12.88 37.34
CA MET A 1 7.05 -11.98 36.55
C MET A 1 6.17 -11.11 35.65
N THR A 2 6.05 -9.85 35.94
CA THR A 2 5.28 -8.91 35.08
C THR A 2 6.16 -8.58 33.88
N ILE A 3 5.73 -8.97 32.71
CA ILE A 3 6.42 -8.62 31.45
C ILE A 3 6.22 -7.13 31.27
N LYS A 4 7.30 -6.35 31.33
CA LYS A 4 7.26 -4.93 30.99
C LYS A 4 7.28 -4.77 29.46
N SER A 5 6.30 -4.05 28.96
CA SER A 5 6.22 -3.64 27.55
C SER A 5 6.55 -2.16 27.42
N ARG A 6 7.01 -1.73 26.26
CA ARG A 6 7.25 -0.31 25.94
C ARG A 6 6.57 0.00 24.61
N LEU A 7 5.87 1.12 24.57
CA LEU A 7 5.33 1.70 23.35
C LEU A 7 5.91 3.10 23.17
N ALA A 8 6.64 3.32 22.10
CA ALA A 8 7.16 4.63 21.72
C ALA A 8 6.56 5.07 20.39
N ILE A 9 5.99 6.28 20.35
CA ILE A 9 5.48 6.93 19.14
C ILE A 9 6.14 8.29 19.06
N SER A 10 6.88 8.56 17.97
CA SER A 10 7.50 9.86 17.74
C SER A 10 7.13 10.42 16.37
N SER A 11 6.85 11.72 16.30
CA SER A 11 6.62 12.45 15.06
C SER A 11 7.03 13.92 15.24
N GLY A 12 8.13 14.33 14.62
CA GLY A 12 8.71 15.64 14.81
C GLY A 12 9.08 15.89 16.28
N ASP A 13 8.58 16.97 16.86
CA ASP A 13 8.84 17.36 18.25
C ASP A 13 7.87 16.68 19.26
N VAL A 14 7.00 15.81 18.79
CA VAL A 14 6.04 15.08 19.62
C VAL A 14 6.53 13.68 19.85
N GLU A 15 6.67 13.31 21.12
CA GLU A 15 7.06 11.97 21.55
C GLU A 15 6.10 11.47 22.64
N ILE A 16 5.60 10.25 22.46
CA ILE A 16 4.83 9.51 23.48
C ILE A 16 5.63 8.26 23.79
N ASP A 17 6.08 8.11 25.01
CA ASP A 17 6.83 6.96 25.49
C ASP A 17 6.14 6.39 26.73
N LEU A 18 5.62 5.17 26.61
CA LEU A 18 4.86 4.48 27.63
C LEU A 18 5.57 3.17 28.00
N GLU A 19 5.86 2.99 29.29
CA GLU A 19 6.38 1.75 29.86
C GLU A 19 5.42 1.18 30.90
N GLY A 20 5.14 -0.11 30.84
CA GLY A 20 4.28 -0.79 31.81
C GLY A 20 3.88 -2.18 31.36
N SER A 21 2.89 -2.74 32.01
CA SER A 21 2.19 -3.93 31.51
C SER A 21 1.34 -3.54 30.28
N ALA A 22 0.97 -4.51 29.45
CA ALA A 22 0.12 -4.26 28.28
C ALA A 22 -1.22 -3.59 28.67
N VAL A 23 -1.79 -3.93 29.81
CA VAL A 23 -3.05 -3.34 30.29
C VAL A 23 -2.86 -1.88 30.71
N GLU A 24 -1.78 -1.55 31.42
CA GLU A 24 -1.47 -0.17 31.82
C GLU A 24 -1.21 0.71 30.59
N ILE A 25 -0.55 0.18 29.55
CA ILE A 25 -0.31 0.89 28.29
C ILE A 25 -1.64 1.14 27.57
N ASP A 26 -2.52 0.14 27.47
CA ASP A 26 -3.84 0.27 26.85
C ASP A 26 -4.71 1.32 27.56
N GLU A 27 -4.76 1.30 28.88
CA GLU A 27 -5.50 2.28 29.67
C GLU A 27 -4.98 3.71 29.44
N ARG A 28 -3.65 3.89 29.41
CA ARG A 28 -3.01 5.18 29.15
C ARG A 28 -3.26 5.69 27.74
N ILE A 29 -3.27 4.80 26.72
CA ILE A 29 -3.59 5.19 25.34
C ILE A 29 -5.05 5.66 25.25
N ILE A 30 -5.99 4.96 25.88
CA ILE A 30 -7.40 5.35 25.89
C ILE A 30 -7.58 6.72 26.56
N GLU A 31 -6.88 6.97 27.66
CA GLU A 31 -6.89 8.28 28.34
C GLU A 31 -6.34 9.39 27.42
N ILE A 32 -5.20 9.16 26.78
CA ILE A 32 -4.57 10.12 25.85
C ILE A 32 -5.46 10.39 24.64
N GLN A 33 -6.11 9.36 24.08
CA GLN A 33 -7.02 9.52 22.94
C GLN A 33 -8.26 10.37 23.26
N GLY A 34 -8.65 10.45 24.52
CA GLY A 34 -9.74 11.32 24.98
C GLY A 34 -9.35 12.79 25.15
N GLN A 35 -8.07 13.14 25.04
CA GLN A 35 -7.58 14.50 25.21
C GLN A 35 -7.60 15.28 23.90
N ALA A 36 -7.84 16.60 23.98
CA ALA A 36 -7.87 17.48 22.80
C ALA A 36 -6.52 17.49 22.06
N GLU A 37 -5.42 17.36 22.79
CA GLU A 37 -4.05 17.29 22.27
C GLU A 37 -3.84 16.11 21.30
N TRP A 38 -4.58 15.01 21.49
CA TRP A 38 -4.50 13.85 20.58
C TRP A 38 -4.96 14.17 19.16
N SER A 39 -6.05 14.93 19.02
CA SER A 39 -6.54 15.33 17.70
C SER A 39 -5.56 16.31 17.02
N VAL A 40 -4.94 17.21 17.78
CA VAL A 40 -3.90 18.13 17.28
C VAL A 40 -2.68 17.32 16.80
N LEU A 41 -2.24 16.32 17.57
CA LEU A 41 -1.15 15.42 17.18
C LEU A 41 -1.44 14.70 15.87
N LEU A 42 -2.65 14.12 15.74
CA LEU A 42 -3.06 13.44 14.51
C LEU A 42 -3.08 14.37 13.30
N ASP A 43 -3.50 15.62 13.47
CA ASP A 43 -3.53 16.60 12.38
C ASP A 43 -2.10 17.04 11.98
N ILE A 44 -1.18 17.18 12.94
CA ILE A 44 0.24 17.40 12.66
C ILE A 44 0.83 16.24 11.85
N ILE A 45 0.59 15.00 12.27
CA ILE A 45 1.06 13.80 11.56
C ILE A 45 0.49 13.73 10.13
N LYS A 46 -0.81 13.98 9.96
CA LYS A 46 -1.44 14.02 8.63
C LYS A 46 -0.80 15.10 7.75
N THR A 47 -0.67 16.32 8.28
CA THR A 47 -0.09 17.44 7.54
C THR A 47 1.36 17.16 7.15
N ALA A 48 2.18 16.62 8.04
CA ALA A 48 3.55 16.24 7.75
C ALA A 48 3.64 15.18 6.65
N ARG A 49 2.76 14.17 6.70
CA ARG A 49 2.67 13.12 5.67
C ARG A 49 2.27 13.70 4.32
N ASP A 50 1.25 14.56 4.29
CA ASP A 50 0.73 15.12 3.04
C ASP A 50 1.76 16.08 2.41
N ASN A 51 2.48 16.86 3.22
CA ASN A 51 3.60 17.67 2.77
C ASN A 51 4.76 16.84 2.21
N ALA A 52 5.11 15.71 2.86
CA ALA A 52 6.15 14.81 2.37
C ALA A 52 5.74 14.15 1.02
N ILE A 53 4.49 13.74 0.88
CA ILE A 53 3.95 13.20 -0.38
C ILE A 53 4.00 14.26 -1.48
N GLN A 54 3.62 15.51 -1.18
CA GLN A 54 3.65 16.58 -2.16
C GLN A 54 5.08 16.93 -2.57
N ALA A 55 6.00 17.07 -1.61
CA ALA A 55 7.41 17.31 -1.90
C ALA A 55 8.03 16.19 -2.76
N ALA A 56 7.68 14.92 -2.52
CA ALA A 56 8.13 13.81 -3.34
C ALA A 56 7.58 13.87 -4.78
N LYS A 57 6.32 14.28 -4.95
CA LYS A 57 5.71 14.49 -6.29
C LYS A 57 6.40 15.62 -7.04
N ASP A 58 6.66 16.73 -6.37
CA ASP A 58 7.29 17.89 -6.96
C ASP A 58 8.75 17.55 -7.37
N ALA A 59 9.50 16.87 -6.49
CA ALA A 59 10.84 16.37 -6.82
C ALA A 59 10.86 15.39 -7.98
N ALA A 60 9.88 14.48 -8.07
CA ALA A 60 9.76 13.56 -9.18
C ALA A 60 9.45 14.29 -10.50
N LYS A 61 8.60 15.32 -10.45
CA LYS A 61 8.28 16.17 -11.60
C LYS A 61 9.50 16.97 -12.06
N ASP A 62 10.24 17.58 -11.14
CA ASP A 62 11.46 18.35 -11.43
C ASP A 62 12.57 17.45 -11.98
N ALA A 63 12.62 16.18 -11.56
CA ALA A 63 13.53 15.17 -12.13
C ALA A 63 13.07 14.63 -13.48
N GLY A 64 11.94 15.09 -14.04
CA GLY A 64 11.37 14.61 -15.30
C GLY A 64 10.89 13.16 -15.26
N LEU A 65 10.65 12.62 -14.07
CA LEU A 65 10.09 11.29 -13.93
C LEU A 65 8.62 11.27 -14.38
N PRO A 66 8.19 10.22 -15.06
CA PRO A 66 6.80 10.12 -15.49
C PRO A 66 5.88 10.06 -14.29
N GLU A 67 4.73 10.73 -14.38
CA GLU A 67 3.69 10.60 -13.37
C GLU A 67 3.31 9.12 -13.17
N ARG A 68 2.90 8.75 -11.97
CA ARG A 68 2.55 7.38 -11.58
C ARG A 68 1.63 6.69 -12.60
N GLY A 69 0.57 7.38 -13.03
CA GLY A 69 -0.37 6.87 -14.02
C GLY A 69 0.27 6.65 -15.38
N SER A 70 1.10 7.60 -15.85
CA SER A 70 1.82 7.49 -17.10
C SER A 70 2.81 6.34 -17.10
N ALA A 71 3.54 6.14 -16.01
CA ALA A 71 4.49 5.03 -15.86
C ALA A 71 3.78 3.67 -15.90
N PHE A 72 2.66 3.52 -15.20
CA PHE A 72 1.86 2.30 -15.26
C PHE A 72 1.24 2.06 -16.64
N LYS A 73 0.73 3.10 -17.28
CA LYS A 73 0.22 3.02 -18.67
C LYS A 73 1.30 2.56 -19.64
N THR A 74 2.51 3.13 -19.55
CA THR A 74 3.65 2.72 -20.36
C THR A 74 4.01 1.25 -20.12
N LEU A 75 3.96 0.78 -18.86
CA LEU A 75 4.17 -0.64 -18.54
C LEU A 75 3.16 -1.54 -19.26
N LEU A 76 1.86 -1.19 -19.21
CA LEU A 76 0.81 -1.96 -19.89
C LEU A 76 1.01 -2.01 -21.42
N GLU A 77 1.39 -0.89 -22.02
CA GLU A 77 1.66 -0.76 -23.46
C GLU A 77 2.91 -1.55 -23.87
N THR A 78 4.01 -1.42 -23.13
CA THR A 78 5.28 -2.11 -23.39
C THR A 78 5.12 -3.63 -23.28
N CYS A 79 4.41 -4.10 -22.27
CA CYS A 79 4.12 -5.52 -22.07
C CYS A 79 2.91 -6.00 -22.90
N LYS A 80 2.29 -5.16 -23.72
CA LYS A 80 1.09 -5.46 -24.54
C LYS A 80 -0.04 -6.09 -23.72
N VAL A 81 -0.25 -5.61 -22.51
CA VAL A 81 -1.23 -6.17 -21.55
C VAL A 81 -2.61 -5.60 -21.83
N VAL A 82 -3.44 -6.34 -22.58
CA VAL A 82 -4.77 -5.89 -23.02
C VAL A 82 -5.89 -6.45 -22.13
N LYS A 83 -5.77 -7.70 -21.69
CA LYS A 83 -6.84 -8.38 -20.91
C LYS A 83 -6.90 -7.88 -19.48
N LYS A 84 -8.10 -7.61 -18.97
CA LYS A 84 -8.31 -7.11 -17.59
C LYS A 84 -7.64 -7.95 -16.49
N PRO A 85 -7.67 -9.30 -16.50
CA PRO A 85 -6.94 -10.08 -15.50
C PRO A 85 -5.43 -9.81 -15.51
N ASP A 86 -4.85 -9.71 -16.70
CA ASP A 86 -3.40 -9.46 -16.85
C ASP A 86 -3.06 -8.01 -16.47
N GLN A 87 -3.97 -7.04 -16.72
CA GLN A 87 -3.82 -5.66 -16.22
C GLN A 87 -3.83 -5.60 -14.68
N VAL A 88 -4.67 -6.40 -14.03
CA VAL A 88 -4.68 -6.53 -12.56
C VAL A 88 -3.37 -7.15 -12.05
N LEU A 89 -2.85 -8.16 -12.73
CA LEU A 89 -1.56 -8.77 -12.41
C LEU A 89 -0.42 -7.75 -12.55
N ALA A 90 -0.40 -6.98 -13.65
CA ALA A 90 0.56 -5.91 -13.89
C ALA A 90 0.45 -4.79 -12.85
N ALA A 91 -0.75 -4.44 -12.39
CA ALA A 91 -0.95 -3.43 -11.35
C ALA A 91 -0.36 -3.88 -10.01
N ILE A 92 -0.55 -5.14 -9.62
CA ILE A 92 0.05 -5.69 -8.39
C ILE A 92 1.57 -5.72 -8.51
N HIS A 93 2.10 -6.14 -9.67
CA HIS A 93 3.54 -6.09 -9.95
C HIS A 93 4.10 -4.67 -9.82
N TYR A 94 3.45 -3.69 -10.44
CA TYR A 94 3.87 -2.28 -10.40
C TYR A 94 3.90 -1.74 -8.97
N LEU A 95 2.81 -1.91 -8.22
CA LEU A 95 2.71 -1.43 -6.84
C LEU A 95 3.79 -2.04 -5.94
N ARG A 96 4.07 -3.33 -6.10
CA ARG A 96 5.02 -4.03 -5.23
C ARG A 96 6.47 -3.81 -5.63
N ASN A 97 6.78 -3.95 -6.91
CA ASN A 97 8.17 -4.00 -7.36
C ASN A 97 8.69 -2.63 -7.82
N VAL A 98 7.82 -1.72 -8.25
CA VAL A 98 8.20 -0.37 -8.66
C VAL A 98 7.98 0.64 -7.52
N GLU A 99 6.82 0.57 -6.86
CA GLU A 99 6.49 1.50 -5.76
C GLU A 99 6.85 0.97 -4.36
N GLY A 100 7.23 -0.30 -4.22
CA GLY A 100 7.60 -0.90 -2.94
C GLY A 100 6.43 -1.07 -1.95
N VAL A 101 5.19 -1.04 -2.42
CA VAL A 101 4.00 -1.11 -1.59
C VAL A 101 3.70 -2.56 -1.21
N ASN A 102 3.82 -2.91 0.08
CA ASN A 102 3.56 -4.27 0.58
C ASN A 102 2.08 -4.56 0.87
N ASP A 103 1.27 -3.54 1.08
CA ASP A 103 -0.17 -3.64 1.31
C ASP A 103 -0.92 -2.94 0.18
N CYS A 104 -1.54 -3.72 -0.70
CA CYS A 104 -2.26 -3.25 -1.88
C CYS A 104 -3.77 -3.48 -1.72
N PRO A 105 -4.49 -2.69 -0.89
CA PRO A 105 -5.93 -2.80 -0.79
C PRO A 105 -6.59 -2.52 -2.14
N PRO A 106 -7.79 -3.05 -2.40
CA PRO A 106 -8.50 -2.88 -3.66
C PRO A 106 -8.55 -1.43 -4.14
N ARG A 107 -8.72 -0.48 -3.22
CA ARG A 107 -8.75 0.95 -3.54
C ARG A 107 -7.44 1.42 -4.17
N THR A 108 -6.30 1.05 -3.61
CA THR A 108 -4.97 1.44 -4.14
C THR A 108 -4.76 0.95 -5.57
N ILE A 109 -5.23 -0.26 -5.87
CA ILE A 109 -5.18 -0.82 -7.23
C ILE A 109 -6.11 -0.02 -8.17
N LEU A 110 -7.34 0.28 -7.75
CA LEU A 110 -8.30 1.05 -8.55
C LEU A 110 -7.83 2.49 -8.79
N ASP A 111 -7.21 3.11 -7.79
CA ASP A 111 -6.63 4.47 -7.90
C ASP A 111 -5.47 4.51 -8.92
N LEU A 112 -4.69 3.42 -9.04
CA LEU A 112 -3.65 3.29 -10.05
C LEU A 112 -4.24 3.24 -11.47
N PHE A 113 -5.33 2.47 -11.68
CA PHE A 113 -6.05 2.44 -12.97
C PHE A 113 -6.61 3.81 -13.35
N GLU A 114 -7.19 4.52 -12.36
CA GLU A 114 -7.72 5.87 -12.56
C GLU A 114 -6.63 6.86 -12.95
N ALA A 115 -5.52 6.87 -12.21
CA ALA A 115 -4.37 7.73 -12.49
C ALA A 115 -3.78 7.46 -13.89
N ALA A 116 -3.85 6.24 -14.38
CA ALA A 116 -3.38 5.84 -15.71
C ALA A 116 -4.38 6.15 -16.84
N GLY A 117 -5.60 6.59 -16.52
CA GLY A 117 -6.67 6.74 -17.49
C GLY A 117 -7.09 5.42 -18.16
N VAL A 118 -6.93 4.30 -17.45
CA VAL A 118 -7.30 2.97 -17.90
C VAL A 118 -8.58 2.53 -17.20
N ASP A 119 -9.50 1.92 -17.95
CA ASP A 119 -10.77 1.45 -17.40
C ASP A 119 -10.55 0.53 -16.20
N LYS A 120 -11.24 0.83 -15.10
CA LYS A 120 -11.19 0.02 -13.87
C LYS A 120 -11.77 -1.38 -14.10
N PRO A 121 -11.20 -2.42 -13.45
CA PRO A 121 -11.82 -3.74 -13.46
C PRO A 121 -13.15 -3.72 -12.69
N GLY A 122 -14.22 -4.27 -13.29
CA GLY A 122 -15.56 -4.23 -12.70
C GLY A 122 -15.67 -5.02 -11.37
N ASN A 123 -14.94 -6.12 -11.23
CA ASN A 123 -14.89 -6.91 -9.99
C ASN A 123 -13.46 -7.35 -9.70
N LEU A 124 -12.70 -6.46 -9.05
CA LEU A 124 -11.29 -6.70 -8.74
C LEU A 124 -11.07 -7.97 -7.90
N SER A 125 -11.92 -8.20 -6.88
CA SER A 125 -11.79 -9.38 -6.01
C SER A 125 -11.96 -10.69 -6.79
N LEU A 126 -12.88 -10.72 -7.75
CA LEU A 126 -13.08 -11.88 -8.61
C LEU A 126 -11.85 -12.14 -9.50
N TYR A 127 -11.27 -11.06 -10.06
CA TYR A 127 -10.04 -11.20 -10.87
C TYR A 127 -8.88 -11.71 -10.03
N MET A 128 -8.68 -11.18 -8.82
CA MET A 128 -7.61 -11.62 -7.92
C MET A 128 -7.78 -13.08 -7.51
N ASN A 129 -8.99 -13.51 -7.16
CA ASN A 129 -9.27 -14.93 -6.82
C ASN A 129 -8.95 -15.85 -8.00
N ARG A 130 -9.40 -15.50 -9.22
CA ARG A 130 -9.11 -16.29 -10.43
C ARG A 130 -7.61 -16.33 -10.76
N LEU A 131 -6.88 -15.25 -10.51
CA LEU A 131 -5.43 -15.25 -10.71
C LEU A 131 -4.73 -16.14 -9.68
N ARG A 132 -5.22 -16.21 -8.44
CA ARG A 132 -4.74 -17.15 -7.43
C ARG A 132 -5.06 -18.61 -7.79
N GLU A 133 -6.29 -18.89 -8.20
CA GLU A 133 -6.72 -20.23 -8.66
C GLU A 133 -5.87 -20.75 -9.83
N ARG A 134 -5.38 -19.83 -10.67
CA ARG A 134 -4.46 -20.13 -11.79
C ARG A 134 -3.00 -20.20 -11.37
N GLY A 135 -2.69 -19.99 -10.08
CA GLY A 135 -1.32 -20.00 -9.57
C GLY A 135 -0.46 -18.81 -10.04
N LEU A 136 -1.05 -17.70 -10.49
CA LEU A 136 -0.34 -16.51 -10.94
C LEU A 136 -0.12 -15.51 -9.80
N LEU A 137 -0.96 -15.56 -8.77
CA LEU A 137 -0.84 -14.83 -7.51
C LEU A 137 -0.83 -15.80 -6.35
N ASP A 138 -0.12 -15.43 -5.31
CA ASP A 138 -0.16 -16.10 -4.01
C ASP A 138 -0.24 -15.08 -2.88
N VAL A 139 -0.64 -15.51 -1.69
CA VAL A 139 -0.63 -14.68 -0.48
C VAL A 139 0.33 -15.31 0.51
N PRO A 140 1.44 -14.65 0.86
CA PRO A 140 2.43 -15.19 1.77
C PRO A 140 1.83 -15.61 3.11
N ASP A 141 2.45 -16.60 3.75
CA ASP A 141 2.07 -17.06 5.08
C ASP A 141 2.05 -15.91 6.09
N GLY A 142 1.12 -15.97 7.05
CA GLY A 142 0.95 -14.93 8.08
C GLY A 142 -0.06 -13.83 7.72
N TYR A 143 -0.47 -13.68 6.46
CA TYR A 143 -1.44 -12.66 6.05
C TYR A 143 -2.90 -13.15 5.93
N GLY A 144 -3.18 -14.37 6.42
CA GLY A 144 -4.54 -14.90 6.51
C GLY A 144 -5.28 -14.99 5.18
N GLY A 145 -4.57 -15.22 4.07
CA GLY A 145 -5.14 -15.35 2.73
C GLY A 145 -5.76 -14.07 2.15
N LYS A 146 -5.51 -12.91 2.74
CA LYS A 146 -6.10 -11.63 2.30
C LYS A 146 -5.46 -11.13 1.01
N ASN A 147 -6.24 -10.98 -0.05
CA ASN A 147 -5.81 -10.57 -1.39
C ASN A 147 -5.00 -9.24 -1.42
N ARG A 148 -5.21 -8.35 -0.45
CA ARG A 148 -4.43 -7.10 -0.35
C ARG A 148 -2.92 -7.33 -0.17
N PHE A 149 -2.52 -8.51 0.29
CA PHE A 149 -1.12 -8.90 0.45
C PHE A 149 -0.63 -9.86 -0.65
N ALA A 150 -1.43 -10.05 -1.71
CA ALA A 150 -1.06 -10.92 -2.82
C ALA A 150 0.26 -10.48 -3.49
N VAL A 151 1.05 -11.45 -3.87
CA VAL A 151 2.31 -11.31 -4.62
C VAL A 151 2.22 -12.11 -5.90
N LEU A 152 3.02 -11.74 -6.90
CA LEU A 152 3.15 -12.56 -8.10
C LEU A 152 3.98 -13.80 -7.78
N THR A 153 3.54 -14.92 -8.32
CA THR A 153 4.34 -16.14 -8.37
C THR A 153 5.33 -16.07 -9.53
N GLU A 154 6.24 -17.03 -9.63
CA GLU A 154 7.13 -17.16 -10.79
C GLU A 154 6.34 -17.30 -12.10
N ALA A 155 5.23 -18.06 -12.07
CA ALA A 155 4.30 -18.16 -13.20
C ALA A 155 3.63 -16.82 -13.53
N GLY A 156 3.29 -16.02 -12.50
CA GLY A 156 2.76 -14.68 -12.67
C GLY A 156 3.74 -13.72 -13.35
N HIS A 157 5.00 -13.74 -12.94
CA HIS A 157 6.07 -12.98 -13.60
C HIS A 157 6.27 -13.42 -15.04
N SER A 158 6.33 -14.74 -15.29
CA SER A 158 6.46 -15.28 -16.63
C SER A 158 5.29 -14.90 -17.53
N GLN A 159 4.07 -14.87 -17.01
CA GLN A 159 2.87 -14.43 -17.74
C GLN A 159 2.98 -12.98 -18.24
N LEU A 160 3.63 -12.09 -17.48
CA LEU A 160 3.86 -10.70 -17.90
C LEU A 160 5.05 -10.57 -18.87
N ASN A 161 6.09 -11.38 -18.73
CA ASN A 161 7.32 -11.28 -19.51
C ASN A 161 7.23 -11.95 -20.90
N HIS A 162 6.30 -12.89 -21.11
CA HIS A 162 6.14 -13.64 -22.35
C HIS A 162 5.17 -12.98 -23.35
N ARG A 163 4.95 -11.69 -23.25
CA ARG A 163 4.14 -10.88 -24.17
C ARG A 163 4.97 -9.76 -24.73
#